data_25a78d1b4cc4afb9f3eeebd763bd5b68
#
_entry.id   25a78d1b4cc4afb9f3eeebd763bd5b68
#
_cell.length_a   1.000
_cell.length_b   1.000
_cell.length_c   1.000
_cell.angle_alpha   90.00
_cell.angle_beta   90.00
_cell.angle_gamma   90.00
#
_symmetry.space_group_name_H-M   'P 1'
#
loop_
_entity.id
_entity.type
_entity.pdbx_description
1 polymer ?
#
loop_
_entity_poly.entity_id
_entity_poly.type
_entity_poly.pdbx_seq_one_letter_code
_entity_poly.pdbx_strand_id
1 'polypeptide(L)'
;LEKALLAETQEFLGGDLKFESSDLIEDQAYEEINKLSLKSTEMALFASMLASKDNLQLASVKAVDQNYPLVGGIELQSNSIIQYVKNPPKKGQVWLDSRLLDLLELKIGDIASIGDADFVVSYSIISEPDRASNPFAFAPRAIINMEDLEATNIIQPGSRVRFSTVYLGAKEEILVAKNILERVKQPGDDIREAKDANDSLGKAIERSGNFLLLGGLLAVLMAGLTVGMSSQRFARRHIEYVAILKSLGTESWEIRLLYSLIFIELAIFAIFFGLILGWFMQEAFTGILK
;
A
#
# COMPACT_ATOMS: atom_id res chain seq x y z
N LEU A 1 -6.84 12.16 8.82
CA LEU A 1 -6.35 11.49 7.62
C LEU A 1 -4.88 11.09 7.80
N GLU A 2 -3.98 12.03 8.14
CA GLU A 2 -2.54 11.77 8.34
C GLU A 2 -2.25 10.68 9.37
N LYS A 3 -2.93 10.70 10.52
CA LYS A 3 -2.79 9.66 11.56
C LYS A 3 -3.27 8.28 11.11
N ALA A 4 -4.32 8.21 10.29
CA ALA A 4 -4.83 6.95 9.75
C ALA A 4 -3.87 6.38 8.71
N LEU A 5 -3.35 7.22 7.81
CA LEU A 5 -2.32 6.82 6.84
C LEU A 5 -1.02 6.36 7.52
N LEU A 6 -0.60 7.03 8.60
CA LEU A 6 0.59 6.62 9.35
C LEU A 6 0.39 5.25 9.98
N ALA A 7 -0.78 4.99 10.59
CA ALA A 7 -1.09 3.69 11.19
C ALA A 7 -1.10 2.57 10.14
N GLU A 8 -1.67 2.81 8.97
CA GLU A 8 -1.68 1.85 7.86
C GLU A 8 -0.27 1.58 7.32
N THR A 9 0.56 2.62 7.24
CA THR A 9 1.96 2.49 6.82
C THR A 9 2.81 1.78 7.86
N GLN A 10 2.56 2.01 9.15
CA GLN A 10 3.19 1.27 10.26
C GLN A 10 2.83 -0.21 10.20
N GLU A 11 1.57 -0.55 9.93
CA GLU A 11 1.13 -1.94 9.77
C GLU A 11 1.78 -2.60 8.54
N PHE A 12 1.88 -1.87 7.42
CA PHE A 12 2.55 -2.34 6.20
C PHE A 12 4.04 -2.62 6.40
N LEU A 13 4.74 -1.78 7.16
CA LEU A 13 6.18 -1.93 7.45
C LEU A 13 6.44 -2.87 8.64
N GLY A 14 5.44 -3.05 9.51
CA GLY A 14 5.52 -3.75 10.78
C GLY A 14 5.98 -2.87 11.95
N GLY A 15 6.25 -1.56 11.72
CA GLY A 15 6.74 -0.59 12.71
C GLY A 15 7.09 0.76 12.11
N ASP A 16 7.86 1.57 12.81
CA ASP A 16 8.29 2.91 12.38
C ASP A 16 9.54 2.92 11.51
N LEU A 17 10.48 2.03 11.81
CA LEU A 17 11.77 1.89 11.12
C LEU A 17 12.08 0.42 10.90
N LYS A 18 12.44 0.05 9.69
CA LYS A 18 12.85 -1.30 9.31
C LYS A 18 14.25 -1.26 8.73
N PHE A 19 15.12 -2.09 9.26
CA PHE A 19 16.46 -2.36 8.73
C PHE A 19 16.48 -3.76 8.15
N GLU A 20 16.95 -3.91 6.92
CA GLU A 20 17.10 -5.20 6.24
C GLU A 20 18.56 -5.38 5.81
N SER A 21 19.17 -6.51 6.17
CA SER A 21 20.54 -6.87 5.84
C SER A 21 20.66 -8.34 5.47
N SER A 22 21.75 -8.70 4.78
CA SER A 22 22.13 -10.10 4.57
C SER A 22 22.84 -10.71 5.79
N ASP A 23 23.33 -9.87 6.69
CA ASP A 23 24.01 -10.25 7.92
C ASP A 23 23.27 -9.69 9.15
N LEU A 24 23.59 -10.25 10.33
CA LEU A 24 23.10 -9.68 11.58
C LEU A 24 23.71 -8.29 11.83
N ILE A 25 23.01 -7.44 12.54
CA ILE A 25 23.50 -6.11 12.93
C ILE A 25 24.77 -6.29 13.77
N GLU A 26 25.77 -5.44 13.55
CA GLU A 26 27.00 -5.44 14.36
C GLU A 26 26.68 -5.25 15.86
N ASP A 27 27.32 -6.03 16.71
CA ASP A 27 27.06 -6.06 18.15
C ASP A 27 27.10 -4.65 18.79
N GLN A 28 28.03 -3.80 18.35
CA GLN A 28 28.20 -2.45 18.89
C GLN A 28 27.00 -1.54 18.56
N ALA A 29 26.49 -1.59 17.33
CA ALA A 29 25.31 -0.83 16.92
C ALA A 29 24.04 -1.35 17.61
N TYR A 30 23.95 -2.67 17.76
CA TYR A 30 22.85 -3.33 18.48
C TYR A 30 22.79 -2.87 19.94
N GLU A 31 23.95 -2.84 20.64
CA GLU A 31 24.04 -2.36 22.01
C GLU A 31 23.69 -0.86 22.15
N GLU A 32 24.09 -0.01 21.19
CA GLU A 32 23.73 1.40 21.18
C GLU A 32 22.23 1.60 21.04
N ILE A 33 21.58 0.85 20.15
CA ILE A 33 20.13 0.95 19.91
C ILE A 33 19.33 0.39 21.09
N ASN A 34 19.78 -0.69 21.73
CA ASN A 34 19.12 -1.28 22.89
C ASN A 34 19.09 -0.36 24.13
N LYS A 35 19.92 0.68 24.17
CA LYS A 35 19.86 1.73 25.23
C LYS A 35 18.70 2.69 25.02
N LEU A 36 18.10 2.73 23.84
CA LEU A 36 16.91 3.51 23.52
C LEU A 36 15.67 2.77 24.02
N SER A 37 14.60 3.51 24.34
CA SER A 37 13.33 2.94 24.81
C SER A 37 12.46 2.44 23.63
N LEU A 38 13.09 1.84 22.61
CA LEU A 38 12.42 1.31 21.45
C LEU A 38 11.96 -0.13 21.67
N LYS A 39 10.78 -0.48 21.16
CA LYS A 39 10.41 -1.88 20.98
C LYS A 39 10.98 -2.37 19.66
N SER A 40 11.53 -3.57 19.64
CA SER A 40 12.08 -4.18 18.44
C SER A 40 11.59 -5.61 18.26
N THR A 41 11.57 -6.06 17.03
CA THR A 41 11.38 -7.47 16.64
C THR A 41 12.38 -7.82 15.54
N GLU A 42 12.90 -9.03 15.64
CA GLU A 42 13.86 -9.58 14.68
C GLU A 42 13.21 -10.68 13.87
N MET A 43 13.52 -10.70 12.59
CA MET A 43 12.98 -11.66 11.65
C MET A 43 14.06 -12.13 10.69
N ALA A 44 14.02 -13.39 10.33
CA ALA A 44 14.84 -13.93 9.24
C ALA A 44 13.91 -14.45 8.14
N LEU A 45 14.18 -14.03 6.90
CA LEU A 45 13.41 -14.38 5.74
C LEU A 45 14.25 -15.11 4.71
N PHE A 46 13.79 -16.26 4.26
CA PHE A 46 14.47 -17.07 3.26
C PHE A 46 13.48 -17.93 2.47
N ALA A 47 13.93 -18.39 1.30
CA ALA A 47 13.20 -19.38 0.52
C ALA A 47 13.74 -20.78 0.87
N SER A 48 12.84 -21.71 1.16
CA SER A 48 13.20 -23.11 1.44
C SER A 48 12.15 -24.06 0.86
N MET A 49 12.58 -25.30 0.63
CA MET A 49 11.66 -26.39 0.33
C MET A 49 11.05 -26.89 1.63
N LEU A 50 9.73 -26.89 1.67
CA LEU A 50 8.95 -27.58 2.69
C LEU A 50 8.64 -28.98 2.19
N ALA A 51 8.87 -29.96 3.06
CA ALA A 51 8.60 -31.36 2.78
C ALA A 51 7.45 -31.90 3.65
N SER A 52 6.64 -32.76 3.07
CA SER A 52 5.64 -33.58 3.77
C SER A 52 5.61 -34.94 3.12
N LYS A 53 6.02 -35.98 3.83
CA LYS A 53 6.07 -37.35 3.30
C LYS A 53 6.67 -37.41 1.87
N ASP A 54 5.81 -37.41 0.85
CA ASP A 54 6.21 -37.55 -0.55
C ASP A 54 6.14 -36.23 -1.34
N ASN A 55 5.64 -35.14 -0.73
CA ASN A 55 5.42 -33.86 -1.40
C ASN A 55 6.47 -32.83 -0.99
N LEU A 56 6.97 -32.04 -1.96
CA LEU A 56 7.94 -30.96 -1.78
C LEU A 56 7.37 -29.68 -2.40
N GLN A 57 7.40 -28.57 -1.66
CA GLN A 57 6.94 -27.28 -2.15
C GLN A 57 7.86 -26.14 -1.73
N LEU A 58 8.22 -25.29 -2.67
CA LEU A 58 8.97 -24.06 -2.36
C LEU A 58 8.07 -23.08 -1.60
N ALA A 59 8.56 -22.61 -0.46
CA ALA A 59 7.88 -21.63 0.36
C ALA A 59 8.81 -20.50 0.79
N SER A 60 8.21 -19.36 1.10
CA SER A 60 8.88 -18.26 1.78
C SER A 60 8.77 -18.48 3.29
N VAL A 61 9.86 -18.86 3.92
CA VAL A 61 9.92 -19.09 5.37
C VAL A 61 10.31 -17.79 6.07
N LYS A 62 9.58 -17.47 7.14
CA LYS A 62 9.81 -16.32 8.01
C LYS A 62 9.98 -16.83 9.44
N ALA A 63 11.20 -16.72 9.96
CA ALA A 63 11.48 -16.96 11.36
C ALA A 63 11.28 -15.65 12.12
N VAL A 64 10.56 -15.67 13.24
CA VAL A 64 10.18 -14.47 14.00
C VAL A 64 10.50 -14.65 15.49
N ASP A 65 10.90 -13.57 16.13
CA ASP A 65 11.16 -13.54 17.58
C ASP A 65 9.87 -13.46 18.41
N GLN A 66 10.02 -13.37 19.73
CA GLN A 66 8.91 -13.35 20.69
C GLN A 66 8.09 -12.06 20.66
N ASN A 67 8.64 -10.98 20.09
CA ASN A 67 8.00 -9.66 20.04
C ASN A 67 7.15 -9.46 18.79
N TYR A 68 7.24 -10.37 17.82
CA TYR A 68 6.48 -10.30 16.58
C TYR A 68 5.01 -10.67 16.76
N PRO A 69 4.06 -9.92 16.15
CA PRO A 69 4.23 -8.66 15.41
C PRO A 69 4.21 -7.44 16.36
N LEU A 70 5.01 -6.39 16.09
CA LEU A 70 5.01 -5.16 16.88
C LEU A 70 3.75 -4.33 16.64
N VAL A 71 3.24 -4.33 15.40
CA VAL A 71 2.05 -3.59 14.97
C VAL A 71 1.09 -4.57 14.30
N GLY A 72 -0.20 -4.37 14.52
CA GLY A 72 -1.23 -5.25 13.95
C GLY A 72 -1.36 -6.58 14.68
N GLY A 73 -1.64 -7.63 13.94
CA GLY A 73 -1.73 -9.01 14.41
C GLY A 73 -1.93 -9.97 13.25
N ILE A 74 -1.86 -11.24 13.53
CA ILE A 74 -1.92 -12.31 12.54
C ILE A 74 -3.29 -12.97 12.63
N GLU A 75 -3.99 -13.06 11.51
CA GLU A 75 -5.22 -13.83 11.42
C GLU A 75 -4.90 -15.28 11.08
N LEU A 76 -5.23 -16.16 11.99
CA LEU A 76 -4.98 -17.60 11.90
C LEU A 76 -6.29 -18.37 11.89
N GLN A 77 -6.31 -19.48 11.19
CA GLN A 77 -7.43 -20.41 11.17
C GLN A 77 -7.02 -21.78 11.67
N SER A 78 -7.84 -22.34 12.55
CA SER A 78 -7.76 -23.74 12.97
C SER A 78 -9.18 -24.32 13.04
N ASN A 79 -9.42 -25.46 12.39
CA ASN A 79 -10.72 -26.15 12.40
C ASN A 79 -11.93 -25.21 12.15
N SER A 80 -11.85 -24.35 11.16
CA SER A 80 -12.88 -23.35 10.79
C SER A 80 -13.07 -22.19 11.79
N ILE A 81 -12.26 -22.11 12.84
CA ILE A 81 -12.28 -20.99 13.78
C ILE A 81 -11.17 -20.01 13.38
N ILE A 82 -11.54 -18.76 13.12
CA ILE A 82 -10.61 -17.69 12.86
C ILE A 82 -10.29 -17.00 14.19
N GLN A 83 -9.00 -16.78 14.46
CA GLN A 83 -8.54 -16.07 15.63
C GLN A 83 -7.48 -15.04 15.26
N TYR A 84 -7.50 -13.92 15.96
CA TYR A 84 -6.52 -12.85 15.83
C TYR A 84 -5.47 -12.98 16.93
N VAL A 85 -4.21 -13.21 16.54
CA VAL A 85 -3.12 -13.52 17.45
C VAL A 85 -2.03 -12.45 17.35
N LYS A 86 -1.44 -12.12 18.50
CA LYS A 86 -0.34 -11.15 18.62
C LYS A 86 0.97 -11.78 19.12
N ASN A 87 1.04 -13.09 19.16
CA ASN A 87 2.22 -13.82 19.59
C ASN A 87 2.72 -14.71 18.45
N PRO A 88 4.03 -14.96 18.36
CA PRO A 88 4.61 -15.86 17.35
C PRO A 88 4.25 -17.32 17.59
N PRO A 89 4.54 -18.21 16.62
CA PRO A 89 4.45 -19.66 16.85
C PRO A 89 5.36 -20.10 17.99
N LYS A 90 4.93 -21.11 18.73
CA LYS A 90 5.77 -21.73 19.74
C LYS A 90 6.90 -22.52 19.10
N LYS A 91 7.98 -22.73 19.82
CA LYS A 91 9.09 -23.58 19.40
C LYS A 91 8.59 -24.95 18.93
N GLY A 92 9.10 -25.44 17.80
CA GLY A 92 8.71 -26.67 17.15
C GLY A 92 7.35 -26.63 16.43
N GLN A 93 6.72 -25.45 16.30
CA GLN A 93 5.49 -25.25 15.56
C GLN A 93 5.70 -24.41 14.32
N VAL A 94 4.92 -24.68 13.28
CA VAL A 94 4.86 -23.91 12.06
C VAL A 94 3.43 -23.48 11.75
N TRP A 95 3.27 -22.27 11.27
CA TRP A 95 2.04 -21.77 10.66
C TRP A 95 2.20 -21.71 9.15
N LEU A 96 1.26 -22.25 8.41
CA LEU A 96 1.36 -22.38 6.96
C LEU A 96 0.24 -21.59 6.27
N ASP A 97 0.56 -20.97 5.16
CA ASP A 97 -0.44 -20.45 4.20
C ASP A 97 -1.35 -21.60 3.75
N SER A 98 -2.66 -21.34 3.59
CA SER A 98 -3.63 -22.36 3.18
C SER A 98 -3.21 -23.10 1.91
N ARG A 99 -2.57 -22.41 0.97
CA ARG A 99 -2.04 -23.00 -0.26
C ARG A 99 -0.97 -24.07 -0.01
N LEU A 100 -0.14 -23.91 1.05
CA LEU A 100 0.84 -24.94 1.41
C LEU A 100 0.18 -26.19 1.99
N LEU A 101 -0.88 -26.02 2.78
CA LEU A 101 -1.65 -27.15 3.29
C LEU A 101 -2.22 -27.98 2.16
N ASP A 102 -2.79 -27.32 1.14
CA ASP A 102 -3.37 -28.00 -0.03
C ASP A 102 -2.29 -28.67 -0.89
N LEU A 103 -1.18 -27.96 -1.20
CA LEU A 103 -0.12 -28.44 -2.07
C LEU A 103 0.70 -29.61 -1.43
N LEU A 104 0.85 -29.59 -0.12
CA LEU A 104 1.59 -30.61 0.63
C LEU A 104 0.67 -31.71 1.20
N GLU A 105 -0.65 -31.60 0.97
CA GLU A 105 -1.69 -32.51 1.52
C GLU A 105 -1.62 -32.62 3.05
N LEU A 106 -1.29 -31.50 3.72
CA LEU A 106 -1.15 -31.41 5.17
C LEU A 106 -2.43 -30.93 5.84
N LYS A 107 -2.64 -31.44 7.06
CA LYS A 107 -3.68 -30.96 7.98
C LYS A 107 -3.04 -30.35 9.22
N ILE A 108 -3.82 -29.59 9.97
CA ILE A 108 -3.41 -29.11 11.29
C ILE A 108 -3.17 -30.31 12.21
N GLY A 109 -1.98 -30.34 12.82
CA GLY A 109 -1.47 -31.45 13.62
C GLY A 109 -0.47 -32.33 12.90
N ASP A 110 -0.36 -32.29 11.58
CA ASP A 110 0.64 -33.01 10.80
C ASP A 110 2.06 -32.40 10.95
N ILE A 111 3.05 -33.14 10.49
CA ILE A 111 4.45 -32.73 10.52
C ILE A 111 4.86 -32.21 9.14
N ALA A 112 5.49 -31.04 9.11
CA ALA A 112 6.17 -30.46 7.95
C ALA A 112 7.66 -30.29 8.26
N SER A 113 8.54 -30.69 7.33
CA SER A 113 9.98 -30.55 7.49
C SER A 113 10.47 -29.30 6.75
N ILE A 114 11.36 -28.53 7.38
CA ILE A 114 12.03 -27.34 6.81
C ILE A 114 13.52 -27.51 7.07
N GLY A 115 14.30 -27.70 5.99
CA GLY A 115 15.70 -28.10 6.15
C GLY A 115 15.82 -29.41 6.92
N ASP A 116 16.64 -29.43 7.96
CA ASP A 116 16.86 -30.61 8.81
C ASP A 116 15.90 -30.71 10.01
N ALA A 117 14.95 -29.77 10.17
CA ALA A 117 14.05 -29.73 11.31
C ALA A 117 12.60 -30.05 10.95
N ASP A 118 11.91 -30.74 11.88
CA ASP A 118 10.51 -31.12 11.79
C ASP A 118 9.63 -30.22 12.67
N PHE A 119 8.51 -29.77 12.13
CA PHE A 119 7.58 -28.85 12.77
C PHE A 119 6.16 -29.40 12.78
N VAL A 120 5.44 -29.18 13.86
CA VAL A 120 4.01 -29.48 13.92
C VAL A 120 3.23 -28.30 13.31
N VAL A 121 2.41 -28.57 12.31
CA VAL A 121 1.51 -27.59 11.71
C VAL A 121 0.41 -27.23 12.69
N SER A 122 0.41 -26.02 13.23
CA SER A 122 -0.54 -25.64 14.29
C SER A 122 -1.69 -24.77 13.79
N TYR A 123 -1.46 -23.92 12.76
CA TYR A 123 -2.47 -23.03 12.21
C TYR A 123 -2.27 -22.78 10.71
N SER A 124 -3.37 -22.42 10.04
CA SER A 124 -3.35 -21.84 8.70
C SER A 124 -3.32 -20.32 8.79
N ILE A 125 -2.46 -19.66 8.02
CA ILE A 125 -2.34 -18.20 7.95
C ILE A 125 -3.39 -17.68 6.97
N ILE A 126 -4.23 -16.75 7.42
CA ILE A 126 -5.16 -15.99 6.56
C ILE A 126 -4.53 -14.66 6.18
N SER A 127 -4.05 -13.91 7.18
CA SER A 127 -3.44 -12.59 6.97
C SER A 127 -2.30 -12.37 7.97
N GLU A 128 -1.24 -11.71 7.50
CA GLU A 128 -0.13 -11.24 8.32
C GLU A 128 0.13 -9.76 8.02
N PRO A 129 0.51 -8.93 9.02
CA PRO A 129 1.03 -7.60 8.75
C PRO A 129 2.31 -7.72 7.93
N ASP A 130 2.85 -6.64 7.40
CA ASP A 130 4.13 -6.56 6.68
C ASP A 130 4.35 -7.55 5.51
N ARG A 131 3.36 -8.35 5.11
CA ARG A 131 3.48 -9.31 3.99
C ARG A 131 3.83 -8.62 2.68
N ALA A 132 3.18 -7.51 2.39
CA ALA A 132 3.35 -6.79 1.12
C ALA A 132 4.70 -6.06 1.02
N SER A 133 5.39 -5.82 2.13
CA SER A 133 6.72 -5.20 2.14
C SER A 133 7.85 -6.14 1.70
N ASN A 134 7.53 -7.41 1.41
CA ASN A 134 8.49 -8.47 1.19
C ASN A 134 8.64 -8.83 -0.30
N PRO A 135 9.86 -8.99 -0.83
CA PRO A 135 10.08 -9.39 -2.23
C PRO A 135 9.52 -10.77 -2.58
N PHE A 136 9.31 -11.64 -1.59
CA PHE A 136 8.70 -12.96 -1.76
C PHE A 136 7.21 -12.99 -1.38
N ALA A 137 6.51 -11.86 -1.46
CA ALA A 137 5.10 -11.73 -1.06
C ALA A 137 4.15 -12.69 -1.80
N PHE A 138 4.49 -13.07 -3.03
CA PHE A 138 3.67 -13.99 -3.84
C PHE A 138 3.87 -15.47 -3.52
N ALA A 139 5.02 -15.85 -2.92
CA ALA A 139 5.27 -17.22 -2.53
C ALA A 139 4.40 -17.59 -1.30
N PRO A 140 3.93 -18.85 -1.22
CA PRO A 140 3.23 -19.31 -0.03
C PRO A 140 4.10 -19.17 1.21
N ARG A 141 3.51 -18.72 2.32
CA ARG A 141 4.22 -18.39 3.57
C ARG A 141 4.25 -19.52 4.55
N ALA A 142 5.40 -19.72 5.20
CA ALA A 142 5.54 -20.48 6.43
C ALA A 142 6.15 -19.58 7.52
N ILE A 143 5.59 -19.58 8.72
CA ILE A 143 6.12 -18.81 9.86
C ILE A 143 6.56 -19.78 10.93
N ILE A 144 7.80 -19.66 11.41
CA ILE A 144 8.41 -20.45 12.47
C ILE A 144 8.94 -19.54 13.58
N ASN A 145 9.25 -20.12 14.73
CA ASN A 145 9.93 -19.39 15.80
C ASN A 145 11.41 -19.17 15.45
N MET A 146 11.97 -18.01 15.80
CA MET A 146 13.38 -17.68 15.58
C MET A 146 14.33 -18.66 16.29
N GLU A 147 13.93 -19.19 17.46
CA GLU A 147 14.71 -20.19 18.21
C GLU A 147 14.90 -21.52 17.46
N ASP A 148 14.03 -21.81 16.50
CA ASP A 148 14.13 -23.04 15.69
C ASP A 148 14.98 -22.87 14.43
N LEU A 149 15.39 -21.64 14.10
CA LEU A 149 16.09 -21.31 12.86
C LEU A 149 17.40 -22.09 12.72
N GLU A 150 18.17 -22.17 13.80
CA GLU A 150 19.44 -22.92 13.83
C GLU A 150 19.23 -24.41 13.54
N ALA A 151 18.17 -25.01 14.11
CA ALA A 151 17.85 -26.42 13.92
C ALA A 151 17.48 -26.77 12.46
N THR A 152 17.04 -25.81 11.68
CA THR A 152 16.76 -26.01 10.24
C THR A 152 18.01 -26.24 9.41
N ASN A 153 19.19 -25.87 9.91
CA ASN A 153 20.49 -25.92 9.23
C ASN A 153 20.52 -25.22 7.86
N ILE A 154 19.64 -24.23 7.66
CA ILE A 154 19.52 -23.50 6.40
C ILE A 154 20.55 -22.38 6.30
N ILE A 155 20.97 -21.80 7.45
CA ILE A 155 21.98 -20.75 7.49
C ILE A 155 23.35 -21.39 7.33
N GLN A 156 23.87 -21.34 6.10
CA GLN A 156 25.19 -21.83 5.73
C GLN A 156 25.93 -20.75 4.92
N PRO A 157 27.27 -20.81 4.81
CA PRO A 157 28.02 -19.90 3.95
C PRO A 157 27.45 -19.89 2.52
N GLY A 158 26.98 -18.72 2.06
CA GLY A 158 26.34 -18.56 0.75
C GLY A 158 24.82 -18.70 0.73
N SER A 159 24.16 -18.97 1.86
CA SER A 159 22.70 -18.96 1.96
C SER A 159 22.17 -17.55 1.73
N ARG A 160 21.03 -17.46 1.02
CA ARG A 160 20.31 -16.19 0.81
C ARG A 160 19.27 -16.00 1.90
N VAL A 161 19.73 -15.64 3.08
CA VAL A 161 18.88 -15.25 4.20
C VAL A 161 18.88 -13.72 4.29
N ARG A 162 17.72 -13.13 4.51
CA ARG A 162 17.59 -11.70 4.78
C ARG A 162 17.11 -11.50 6.22
N PHE A 163 17.94 -10.88 7.00
CA PHE A 163 17.60 -10.47 8.36
C PHE A 163 16.91 -9.12 8.33
N SER A 164 15.88 -8.97 9.13
CA SER A 164 15.15 -7.72 9.27
C SER A 164 14.92 -7.42 10.73
N THR A 165 15.29 -6.23 11.15
CA THR A 165 14.94 -5.72 12.48
C THR A 165 13.99 -4.54 12.29
N VAL A 166 12.86 -4.60 13.00
CA VAL A 166 11.85 -3.53 12.98
C VAL A 166 11.81 -2.88 14.34
N TYR A 167 11.75 -1.55 14.35
CA TYR A 167 11.70 -0.71 15.55
C TYR A 167 10.41 0.09 15.61
N LEU A 168 9.88 0.24 16.83
CA LEU A 168 8.66 1.00 17.12
C LEU A 168 8.90 1.86 18.37
N GLY A 169 8.66 3.18 18.29
CA GLY A 169 8.82 4.06 19.44
C GLY A 169 8.66 5.54 19.14
N ALA A 170 9.22 6.39 20.00
CA ALA A 170 9.14 7.83 19.84
C ALA A 170 9.98 8.30 18.64
N LYS A 171 9.47 9.32 17.94
CA LYS A 171 10.07 9.84 16.70
C LYS A 171 11.54 10.27 16.87
N GLU A 172 11.86 10.85 18.02
CA GLU A 172 13.22 11.28 18.35
C GLU A 172 14.17 10.09 18.48
N GLU A 173 13.72 9.01 19.12
CA GLU A 173 14.51 7.78 19.30
C GLU A 173 14.66 7.00 17.98
N ILE A 174 13.61 6.97 17.15
CA ILE A 174 13.67 6.39 15.79
C ILE A 174 14.71 7.12 14.93
N LEU A 175 14.78 8.45 15.03
CA LEU A 175 15.80 9.23 14.32
C LEU A 175 17.23 8.90 14.79
N VAL A 176 17.43 8.72 16.09
CA VAL A 176 18.72 8.29 16.65
C VAL A 176 19.07 6.89 16.16
N ALA A 177 18.14 5.93 16.26
CA ALA A 177 18.34 4.56 15.75
C ALA A 177 18.69 4.54 14.26
N LYS A 178 17.98 5.32 13.43
CA LYS A 178 18.28 5.47 12.01
C LYS A 178 19.72 5.95 11.80
N ASN A 179 20.16 7.00 12.50
CA ASN A 179 21.50 7.52 12.36
C ASN A 179 22.58 6.51 12.79
N ILE A 180 22.30 5.64 13.77
CA ILE A 180 23.18 4.55 14.16
C ILE A 180 23.27 3.52 13.02
N LEU A 181 22.13 3.07 12.49
CA LEU A 181 22.05 2.10 11.39
C LEU A 181 22.70 2.62 10.11
N GLU A 182 22.52 3.90 9.78
CA GLU A 182 23.17 4.52 8.60
C GLU A 182 24.72 4.51 8.68
N ARG A 183 25.28 4.53 9.90
CA ARG A 183 26.74 4.46 10.11
C ARG A 183 27.31 3.06 9.86
N VAL A 184 26.53 2.01 10.17
CA VAL A 184 26.96 0.60 10.05
C VAL A 184 26.43 -0.07 8.79
N LYS A 185 25.63 0.64 8.00
CA LYS A 185 25.02 0.14 6.77
C LYS A 185 26.08 -0.31 5.76
N GLN A 186 25.92 -1.54 5.28
CA GLN A 186 26.75 -2.13 4.25
C GLN A 186 26.10 -2.05 2.85
N PRO A 187 26.87 -2.23 1.76
CA PRO A 187 26.30 -2.35 0.43
C PRO A 187 25.32 -3.54 0.34
N GLY A 188 24.07 -3.26 0.06
CA GLY A 188 23.00 -4.27 0.01
C GLY A 188 21.99 -4.18 1.15
N ASP A 189 22.32 -3.44 2.21
CA ASP A 189 21.38 -3.16 3.30
C ASP A 189 20.35 -2.10 2.90
N ASP A 190 19.16 -2.21 3.47
CA ASP A 190 18.06 -1.28 3.23
C ASP A 190 17.49 -0.76 4.55
N ILE A 191 17.24 0.54 4.60
CA ILE A 191 16.61 1.22 5.74
C ILE A 191 15.34 1.89 5.23
N ARG A 192 14.19 1.53 5.80
CA ARG A 192 12.89 2.09 5.43
C ARG A 192 12.20 2.64 6.66
N GLU A 193 11.70 3.87 6.54
CA GLU A 193 10.82 4.47 7.53
C GLU A 193 9.36 4.42 7.07
N ALA A 194 8.43 4.23 8.00
CA ALA A 194 6.99 4.34 7.72
C ALA A 194 6.63 5.73 7.15
N LYS A 195 7.35 6.77 7.55
CA LYS A 195 7.20 8.14 7.05
C LYS A 195 7.57 8.26 5.56
N ASP A 196 8.64 7.60 5.12
CA ASP A 196 9.11 7.70 3.71
C ASP A 196 8.13 7.03 2.75
N ALA A 197 7.49 5.95 3.17
CA ALA A 197 6.42 5.31 2.41
C ALA A 197 5.20 6.24 2.31
N ASN A 198 4.87 6.95 3.38
CA ASN A 198 3.79 7.93 3.42
C ASN A 198 4.10 9.15 2.54
N ASP A 199 5.33 9.67 2.58
CA ASP A 199 5.81 10.76 1.71
C ASP A 199 5.80 10.36 0.22
N SER A 200 6.13 9.13 -0.10
CA SER A 200 6.08 8.59 -1.47
C SER A 200 4.64 8.51 -1.99
N LEU A 201 3.72 8.05 -1.14
CA LEU A 201 2.29 7.99 -1.45
C LEU A 201 1.71 9.40 -1.59
N GLY A 202 2.07 10.32 -0.68
CA GLY A 202 1.69 11.72 -0.75
C GLY A 202 2.14 12.39 -2.05
N LYS A 203 3.38 12.19 -2.46
CA LYS A 203 3.92 12.68 -3.74
C LYS A 203 3.22 12.06 -4.95
N ALA A 204 2.85 10.79 -4.88
CA ALA A 204 2.10 10.13 -5.95
C ALA A 204 0.69 10.70 -6.08
N ILE A 205 0.00 10.95 -4.97
CA ILE A 205 -1.32 11.59 -4.92
C ILE A 205 -1.23 13.03 -5.46
N GLU A 206 -0.23 13.81 -5.04
CA GLU A 206 0.00 15.17 -5.53
C GLU A 206 0.27 15.21 -7.04
N ARG A 207 1.12 14.31 -7.55
CA ARG A 207 1.36 14.17 -9.00
C ARG A 207 0.09 13.82 -9.76
N SER A 208 -0.72 12.89 -9.23
CA SER A 208 -2.01 12.53 -9.82
C SER A 208 -2.97 13.70 -9.81
N GLY A 209 -3.03 14.48 -8.73
CA GLY A 209 -3.81 15.71 -8.63
C GLY A 209 -3.40 16.75 -9.68
N ASN A 210 -2.10 16.98 -9.87
CA ASN A 210 -1.56 17.88 -10.87
C ASN A 210 -1.87 17.42 -12.31
N PHE A 211 -1.87 16.11 -12.56
CA PHE A 211 -2.27 15.53 -13.84
C PHE A 211 -3.75 15.76 -14.15
N LEU A 212 -4.61 15.58 -13.15
CA LEU A 212 -6.05 15.86 -13.26
C LEU A 212 -6.33 17.35 -13.49
N LEU A 213 -5.59 18.23 -12.81
CA LEU A 213 -5.67 19.68 -13.01
C LEU A 213 -5.28 20.10 -14.44
N LEU A 214 -4.20 19.53 -14.99
CA LEU A 214 -3.79 19.76 -16.37
C LEU A 214 -4.83 19.27 -17.37
N GLY A 215 -5.40 18.09 -17.17
CA GLY A 215 -6.50 17.57 -17.98
C GLY A 215 -7.75 18.44 -17.92
N GLY A 216 -8.11 18.91 -16.72
CA GLY A 216 -9.21 19.84 -16.50
C GLY A 216 -8.98 21.19 -17.19
N LEU A 217 -7.77 21.76 -17.12
CA LEU A 217 -7.42 22.99 -17.80
C LEU A 217 -7.56 22.85 -19.34
N LEU A 218 -7.06 21.77 -19.90
CA LEU A 218 -7.21 21.45 -21.32
C LEU A 218 -8.69 21.34 -21.72
N ALA A 219 -9.51 20.66 -20.92
CA ALA A 219 -10.93 20.53 -21.17
C ALA A 219 -11.64 21.91 -21.17
N VAL A 220 -11.30 22.79 -20.23
CA VAL A 220 -11.82 24.17 -20.17
C VAL A 220 -11.40 24.99 -21.40
N LEU A 221 -10.14 24.88 -21.84
CA LEU A 221 -9.67 25.54 -23.05
C LEU A 221 -10.40 25.07 -24.30
N MET A 222 -10.60 23.77 -24.46
CA MET A 222 -11.34 23.18 -25.58
C MET A 222 -12.83 23.59 -25.55
N ALA A 223 -13.43 23.61 -24.37
CA ALA A 223 -14.78 24.11 -24.18
C ALA A 223 -14.91 25.58 -24.59
N GLY A 224 -13.95 26.43 -24.15
CA GLY A 224 -13.89 27.85 -24.50
C GLY A 224 -13.78 28.08 -26.01
N LEU A 225 -12.93 27.34 -26.71
CA LEU A 225 -12.81 27.39 -28.17
C LEU A 225 -14.11 26.98 -28.86
N THR A 226 -14.75 25.92 -28.38
CA THR A 226 -16.03 25.41 -28.94
C THR A 226 -17.15 26.45 -28.77
N VAL A 227 -17.25 27.04 -27.59
CA VAL A 227 -18.21 28.14 -27.31
C VAL A 227 -17.92 29.35 -28.19
N GLY A 228 -16.65 29.74 -28.34
CA GLY A 228 -16.26 30.88 -29.22
C GLY A 228 -16.65 30.64 -30.68
N MET A 229 -16.37 29.46 -31.22
CA MET A 229 -16.74 29.12 -32.60
C MET A 229 -18.24 29.06 -32.81
N SER A 230 -18.96 28.48 -31.83
CA SER A 230 -20.44 28.38 -31.86
C SER A 230 -21.08 29.78 -31.76
N SER A 231 -20.58 30.63 -30.89
CA SER A 231 -21.07 32.00 -30.73
C SER A 231 -20.83 32.84 -32.00
N GLN A 232 -19.69 32.69 -32.63
CA GLN A 232 -19.42 33.36 -33.92
C GLN A 232 -20.37 32.91 -35.03
N ARG A 233 -20.64 31.63 -35.12
CA ARG A 233 -21.62 31.05 -36.07
C ARG A 233 -23.04 31.53 -35.79
N PHE A 234 -23.43 31.56 -34.52
CA PHE A 234 -24.70 32.09 -34.07
C PHE A 234 -24.85 33.56 -34.44
N ALA A 235 -23.86 34.42 -34.15
CA ALA A 235 -23.89 35.84 -34.48
C ALA A 235 -24.06 36.09 -35.98
N ARG A 236 -23.31 35.37 -36.83
CA ARG A 236 -23.43 35.49 -38.31
C ARG A 236 -24.81 35.13 -38.79
N ARG A 237 -25.47 34.14 -38.21
CA ARG A 237 -26.80 33.66 -38.60
C ARG A 237 -27.90 34.61 -38.19
N HIS A 238 -27.68 35.43 -37.17
CA HIS A 238 -28.68 36.37 -36.62
C HIS A 238 -28.51 37.83 -37.08
N ILE A 239 -27.53 38.10 -37.93
CA ILE A 239 -27.28 39.46 -38.46
C ILE A 239 -28.55 40.02 -39.15
N GLU A 240 -29.21 39.22 -39.98
CA GLU A 240 -30.43 39.66 -40.68
C GLU A 240 -31.57 39.99 -39.70
N TYR A 241 -31.79 39.21 -38.65
CA TYR A 241 -32.78 39.47 -37.63
C TYR A 241 -32.49 40.77 -36.86
N VAL A 242 -31.21 41.02 -36.57
CA VAL A 242 -30.78 42.26 -35.90
C VAL A 242 -30.99 43.47 -36.80
N ALA A 243 -30.77 43.33 -38.12
CA ALA A 243 -31.01 44.40 -39.10
C ALA A 243 -32.51 44.73 -39.18
N ILE A 244 -33.39 43.73 -39.19
CA ILE A 244 -34.87 43.91 -39.18
C ILE A 244 -35.30 44.61 -37.90
N LEU A 245 -34.84 44.17 -36.71
CA LEU A 245 -35.18 44.79 -35.44
C LEU A 245 -34.74 46.28 -35.41
N LYS A 246 -33.57 46.58 -35.93
CA LYS A 246 -33.09 47.98 -36.05
C LYS A 246 -33.95 48.82 -37.00
N SER A 247 -34.42 48.25 -38.11
CA SER A 247 -35.29 48.98 -39.07
C SER A 247 -36.66 49.26 -38.48
N LEU A 248 -37.12 48.46 -37.48
CA LEU A 248 -38.34 48.66 -36.71
C LEU A 248 -38.18 49.66 -35.55
N GLY A 249 -36.96 50.26 -35.40
CA GLY A 249 -36.70 51.29 -34.39
C GLY A 249 -36.19 50.82 -33.04
N THR A 250 -35.87 49.50 -32.88
CA THR A 250 -35.34 48.94 -31.62
C THR A 250 -33.96 49.49 -31.30
N GLU A 251 -33.72 49.94 -30.08
CA GLU A 251 -32.44 50.45 -29.65
C GLU A 251 -31.35 49.37 -29.52
N SER A 252 -30.10 49.74 -29.78
CA SER A 252 -28.96 48.74 -29.74
C SER A 252 -28.76 48.10 -28.37
N TRP A 253 -29.17 48.74 -27.27
CA TRP A 253 -29.08 48.17 -25.92
C TRP A 253 -30.16 47.10 -25.67
N GLU A 254 -31.39 47.29 -26.22
CA GLU A 254 -32.49 46.30 -26.12
C GLU A 254 -32.14 45.02 -26.87
N ILE A 255 -31.53 45.12 -28.06
CA ILE A 255 -31.07 43.99 -28.82
C ILE A 255 -29.96 43.24 -28.05
N ARG A 256 -29.01 43.97 -27.44
CA ARG A 256 -27.98 43.35 -26.61
C ARG A 256 -28.59 42.64 -25.37
N LEU A 257 -29.56 43.26 -24.72
CA LEU A 257 -30.23 42.66 -23.56
C LEU A 257 -30.93 41.38 -23.97
N LEU A 258 -31.68 41.38 -25.07
CA LEU A 258 -32.38 40.23 -25.60
C LEU A 258 -31.46 39.01 -25.83
N TYR A 259 -30.37 39.26 -26.56
CA TYR A 259 -29.39 38.18 -26.84
C TYR A 259 -28.61 37.74 -25.58
N SER A 260 -28.34 38.66 -24.65
CA SER A 260 -27.73 38.32 -23.37
C SER A 260 -28.62 37.40 -22.53
N LEU A 261 -29.93 37.65 -22.50
CA LEU A 261 -30.88 36.82 -21.81
C LEU A 261 -30.94 35.40 -22.40
N ILE A 262 -30.93 35.28 -23.73
CA ILE A 262 -30.89 33.98 -24.40
C ILE A 262 -29.62 33.21 -24.03
N PHE A 263 -28.47 33.86 -24.00
CA PHE A 263 -27.19 33.22 -23.61
C PHE A 263 -27.18 32.83 -22.13
N ILE A 264 -27.75 33.64 -21.24
CA ILE A 264 -27.88 33.34 -19.81
C ILE A 264 -28.79 32.11 -19.60
N GLU A 265 -29.90 32.04 -20.30
CA GLU A 265 -30.80 30.90 -20.25
C GLU A 265 -30.13 29.62 -20.71
N LEU A 266 -29.42 29.65 -21.85
CA LEU A 266 -28.63 28.53 -22.34
C LEU A 266 -27.50 28.11 -21.36
N ALA A 267 -26.87 29.09 -20.72
CA ALA A 267 -25.83 28.81 -19.73
C ALA A 267 -26.39 28.11 -18.48
N ILE A 268 -27.57 28.52 -18.01
CA ILE A 268 -28.26 27.87 -16.87
C ILE A 268 -28.61 26.43 -17.21
N PHE A 269 -29.14 26.15 -18.39
CA PHE A 269 -29.43 24.80 -18.85
C PHE A 269 -28.11 23.96 -18.95
N ALA A 270 -27.05 24.52 -19.53
CA ALA A 270 -25.79 23.83 -19.65
C ALA A 270 -25.15 23.48 -18.31
N ILE A 271 -25.20 24.42 -17.34
CA ILE A 271 -24.72 24.19 -15.97
C ILE A 271 -25.54 23.10 -15.28
N PHE A 272 -26.86 23.14 -15.39
CA PHE A 272 -27.74 22.14 -14.78
C PHE A 272 -27.46 20.73 -15.29
N PHE A 273 -27.40 20.55 -16.61
CA PHE A 273 -27.06 19.25 -17.21
C PHE A 273 -25.63 18.84 -16.92
N GLY A 274 -24.68 19.79 -16.92
CA GLY A 274 -23.27 19.53 -16.58
C GLY A 274 -23.09 19.02 -15.15
N LEU A 275 -23.80 19.60 -14.19
CA LEU A 275 -23.78 19.17 -12.78
C LEU A 275 -24.37 17.76 -12.62
N ILE A 276 -25.51 17.47 -13.26
CA ILE A 276 -26.13 16.14 -13.21
C ILE A 276 -25.17 15.07 -13.81
N LEU A 277 -24.61 15.36 -14.97
CA LEU A 277 -23.66 14.43 -15.63
C LEU A 277 -22.39 14.24 -14.79
N GLY A 278 -21.87 15.31 -14.20
CA GLY A 278 -20.70 15.27 -13.31
C GLY A 278 -20.98 14.43 -12.07
N TRP A 279 -22.11 14.59 -11.44
CA TRP A 279 -22.53 13.79 -10.29
C TRP A 279 -22.68 12.30 -10.65
N PHE A 280 -23.30 12.00 -11.79
CA PHE A 280 -23.49 10.62 -12.25
C PHE A 280 -22.15 9.93 -12.56
N MET A 281 -21.21 10.65 -13.18
CA MET A 281 -19.86 10.15 -13.44
C MET A 281 -19.10 9.89 -12.14
N GLN A 282 -19.18 10.78 -11.17
CA GLN A 282 -18.55 10.60 -9.86
C GLN A 282 -19.07 9.35 -9.14
N GLU A 283 -20.40 9.12 -9.15
CA GLU A 283 -21.00 7.94 -8.53
C GLU A 283 -20.60 6.65 -9.25
N ALA A 284 -20.54 6.66 -10.58
CA ALA A 284 -20.08 5.53 -11.37
C ALA A 284 -18.62 5.16 -11.07
N PHE A 285 -17.73 6.15 -10.96
CA PHE A 285 -16.32 5.91 -10.59
C PHE A 285 -16.18 5.36 -9.17
N THR A 286 -16.90 5.90 -8.21
CA THR A 286 -16.85 5.40 -6.82
C THR A 286 -17.45 3.99 -6.69
N GLY A 287 -18.42 3.63 -7.54
CA GLY A 287 -19.00 2.28 -7.58
C GLY A 287 -18.08 1.22 -8.19
N ILE A 288 -17.16 1.59 -9.10
CA ILE A 288 -16.16 0.68 -9.70
C ILE A 288 -14.97 0.44 -8.77
N LEU A 289 -14.69 1.38 -7.87
CA LEU A 289 -13.55 1.33 -6.93
C LEU A 289 -13.88 0.68 -5.58
N LYS A 290 -15.14 0.29 -5.35
CA LYS A 290 -15.58 -0.56 -4.24
C LYS A 290 -15.65 -2.03 -4.67
#